data_a9b6a0caa58058dabde66e46dc562850
#
_entry.id   a9b6a0caa58058dabde66e46dc562850
#
_cell.length_a   1.000
_cell.length_b   1.000
_cell.length_c   1.000
_cell.angle_alpha   90.00
_cell.angle_beta   90.00
_cell.angle_gamma   90.00
#
_symmetry.space_group_name_H-M   'P 1'
#
loop_
_entity.id
_entity.type
_entity.pdbx_description
1 polymer ?
#
loop_
_entity_poly.entity_id
_entity_poly.type
_entity_poly.pdbx_seq_one_letter_code
_entity_poly.pdbx_strand_id
1 'polypeptide(L)'
;MTHSRFPSPANDYIEDRIDLNREYVPSPMSTEQLVVVGDAMRGVGLFNGDLVLYDRAKLPSSGRCVVALHEGELIVRRVQGRPPRVSLVATDGITPPIWFGQGSDPEILGVVTVGVHHLVD
;
A
#
# COMPACT_ATOMS: atom_id res chain seq x y z
N MET A 1 -22.40 12.97 -13.47
CA MET A 1 -22.95 13.05 -13.09
C MET A 1 -23.53 13.37 -12.94
N THR A 2 -23.63 13.55 -12.45
CA THR A 2 -24.26 13.78 -11.99
C THR A 2 -24.92 14.04 -11.74
N HIS A 3 -25.42 14.37 -11.37
CA HIS A 3 -26.29 14.54 -10.98
C HIS A 3 -27.10 15.25 -11.06
N SER A 4 -27.85 15.49 -11.27
CA SER A 4 -28.77 16.05 -11.19
C SER A 4 -28.98 16.94 -10.51
N ARG A 5 -29.24 17.65 -10.30
CA ARG A 5 -29.33 18.32 -9.72
C ARG A 5 -30.19 19.04 -9.47
N PHE A 6 -30.94 19.13 -9.04
CA PHE A 6 -31.64 19.16 -8.18
C PHE A 6 -32.64 18.55 -8.28
N PRO A 7 -32.93 17.85 -7.92
CA PRO A 7 -33.94 17.69 -7.13
C PRO A 7 -33.70 18.22 -5.82
N SER A 8 -33.34 17.47 -4.95
CA SER A 8 -33.26 18.01 -3.63
C SER A 8 -31.80 18.14 -3.26
N PRO A 9 -31.47 19.03 -2.32
CA PRO A 9 -30.11 19.13 -1.87
C PRO A 9 -29.56 17.80 -1.31
N ALA A 10 -30.42 16.99 -0.73
CA ALA A 10 -29.96 15.71 -0.20
C ALA A 10 -29.53 14.77 -1.32
N ASN A 11 -30.26 14.75 -2.43
CA ASN A 11 -29.89 13.94 -3.56
C ASN A 11 -28.61 14.45 -4.21
N ASP A 12 -28.48 15.76 -4.36
CA ASP A 12 -27.27 16.33 -4.91
C ASP A 12 -26.08 15.98 -4.05
N TYR A 13 -26.25 16.06 -2.75
CA TYR A 13 -25.17 15.74 -1.83
C TYR A 13 -24.73 14.28 -1.96
N ILE A 14 -25.68 13.38 -2.09
CA ILE A 14 -25.36 11.96 -2.24
C ILE A 14 -24.64 11.69 -3.54
N GLU A 15 -25.05 12.35 -4.61
CA GLU A 15 -24.42 12.16 -5.92
C GLU A 15 -23.00 12.67 -5.95
N ASP A 16 -22.71 13.66 -5.12
CA ASP A 16 -21.38 14.24 -5.09
C ASP A 16 -20.44 13.51 -4.16
N ARG A 17 -20.94 12.53 -3.43
CA ARG A 17 -20.08 11.81 -2.49
C ARG A 17 -19.11 10.92 -3.23
N ILE A 18 -17.88 10.91 -2.72
CA ILE A 18 -16.84 10.04 -3.24
C ILE A 18 -17.10 8.64 -2.71
N ASP A 19 -17.10 7.68 -3.61
CA ASP A 19 -17.14 6.27 -3.22
C ASP A 19 -15.72 5.80 -3.02
N LEU A 20 -15.28 5.75 -1.77
CA LEU A 20 -13.92 5.40 -1.44
C LEU A 20 -13.57 3.97 -1.85
N ASN A 21 -14.54 3.06 -1.77
CA ASN A 21 -14.28 1.70 -2.22
C ASN A 21 -14.02 1.64 -3.71
N ARG A 22 -14.83 2.34 -4.50
CA ARG A 22 -14.62 2.36 -5.94
C ARG A 22 -13.31 3.03 -6.30
N GLU A 23 -12.98 4.10 -5.59
CA GLU A 23 -11.80 4.89 -5.90
C GLU A 23 -10.52 4.18 -5.51
N TYR A 24 -10.48 3.57 -4.33
CA TYR A 24 -9.25 3.03 -3.76
C TYR A 24 -9.19 1.51 -3.71
N VAL A 25 -10.29 0.84 -3.97
CA VAL A 25 -10.33 -0.63 -4.00
C VAL A 25 -11.01 -1.07 -5.30
N PRO A 26 -10.40 -0.74 -6.45
CA PRO A 26 -11.02 -1.12 -7.73
C PRO A 26 -11.01 -2.62 -7.97
N SER A 27 -10.18 -3.38 -7.23
CA SER A 27 -10.08 -4.83 -7.39
C SER A 27 -10.32 -5.49 -6.03
N PRO A 28 -11.57 -5.47 -5.53
CA PRO A 28 -11.82 -5.97 -4.17
C PRO A 28 -11.49 -7.44 -3.99
N MET A 29 -11.56 -8.25 -5.05
CA MET A 29 -11.28 -9.67 -4.94
C MET A 29 -9.80 -9.97 -4.69
N SER A 30 -8.90 -9.06 -5.04
CA SER A 30 -7.47 -9.26 -4.89
C SER A 30 -6.83 -8.29 -3.89
N THR A 31 -7.61 -7.39 -3.30
CA THR A 31 -7.09 -6.38 -2.39
C THR A 31 -7.23 -6.84 -0.95
N GLU A 32 -6.14 -6.70 -0.19
CA GLU A 32 -6.12 -7.03 1.23
C GLU A 32 -5.54 -5.87 2.01
N GLN A 33 -5.63 -5.96 3.33
CA GLN A 33 -5.18 -4.88 4.19
C GLN A 33 -4.18 -5.40 5.21
N LEU A 34 -3.33 -4.50 5.66
CA LEU A 34 -2.32 -4.79 6.66
C LEU A 34 -2.11 -3.55 7.53
N VAL A 35 -1.95 -3.77 8.82
CA VAL A 35 -1.58 -2.69 9.73
C VAL A 35 -0.06 -2.65 9.82
N VAL A 36 0.51 -1.48 9.60
CA VAL A 36 1.96 -1.28 9.61
C VAL A 36 2.47 -1.35 11.04
N VAL A 37 3.55 -2.10 11.24
CA VAL A 37 4.22 -2.19 12.53
C VAL A 37 5.61 -1.57 12.38
N GLY A 38 5.92 -0.60 13.23
CA GLY A 38 7.20 0.09 13.18
C GLY A 38 7.21 1.23 12.19
N ASP A 39 8.33 1.91 12.10
CA ASP A 39 8.46 3.12 11.29
C ASP A 39 9.47 2.98 10.17
N ALA A 40 9.70 1.77 9.69
CA ALA A 40 10.69 1.52 8.65
C ALA A 40 10.37 2.25 7.35
N MET A 41 9.09 2.58 7.12
CA MET A 41 8.66 3.24 5.89
C MET A 41 8.23 4.68 6.12
N ARG A 42 8.73 5.32 7.17
CA ARG A 42 8.34 6.69 7.47
C ARG A 42 8.73 7.69 6.38
N GLY A 43 9.75 7.37 5.59
CA GLY A 43 10.18 8.26 4.50
C GLY A 43 9.17 8.39 3.38
N VAL A 44 8.23 7.45 3.27
CA VAL A 44 7.13 7.57 2.33
C VAL A 44 5.81 7.89 3.04
N GLY A 45 5.88 8.23 4.33
CA GLY A 45 4.70 8.65 5.07
C GLY A 45 3.88 7.54 5.68
N LEU A 46 4.46 6.35 5.84
CA LEU A 46 3.80 5.24 6.52
C LEU A 46 4.40 5.05 7.90
N PHE A 47 3.55 5.09 8.91
CA PHE A 47 3.97 5.04 10.31
C PHE A 47 3.31 3.88 11.03
N ASN A 48 3.86 3.53 12.18
CA ASN A 48 3.30 2.47 13.01
C ASN A 48 1.82 2.70 13.25
N GLY A 49 1.01 1.67 13.01
CA GLY A 49 -0.44 1.75 13.20
C GLY A 49 -1.21 2.15 11.96
N ASP A 50 -0.53 2.62 10.92
CA ASP A 50 -1.21 2.97 9.68
C ASP A 50 -1.73 1.72 8.99
N LEU A 51 -2.79 1.89 8.22
CA LEU A 51 -3.37 0.81 7.43
C LEU A 51 -2.88 0.93 6.00
N VAL A 52 -2.48 -0.17 5.40
CA VAL A 52 -2.19 -0.19 3.96
C VAL A 52 -3.13 -1.17 3.28
N LEU A 53 -3.53 -0.81 2.07
CA LEU A 53 -4.23 -1.71 1.17
C LEU A 53 -3.23 -2.16 0.13
N TYR A 54 -3.24 -3.46 -0.18
CA TYR A 54 -2.33 -3.98 -1.19
C TYR A 54 -3.07 -4.95 -2.10
N ASP A 55 -2.71 -4.90 -3.38
CA ASP A 55 -3.35 -5.69 -4.42
C ASP A 55 -2.44 -6.84 -4.79
N ARG A 56 -2.90 -8.07 -4.55
CA ARG A 56 -2.13 -9.28 -4.82
C ARG A 56 -2.00 -9.55 -6.31
N ALA A 57 -2.85 -8.97 -7.12
CA ALA A 57 -2.84 -9.19 -8.56
C ALA A 57 -1.90 -8.26 -9.31
N LYS A 58 -1.43 -7.20 -8.68
CA LYS A 58 -0.53 -6.26 -9.34
C LYS A 58 0.90 -6.79 -9.32
N LEU A 59 1.61 -6.56 -10.42
CA LEU A 59 3.01 -6.96 -10.51
C LEU A 59 3.89 -5.89 -9.88
N PRO A 60 4.82 -6.31 -9.02
CA PRO A 60 5.74 -5.35 -8.42
C PRO A 60 6.71 -4.79 -9.45
N SER A 61 7.11 -3.55 -9.24
CA SER A 61 8.08 -2.90 -10.10
C SER A 61 8.90 -1.92 -9.26
N SER A 62 10.06 -1.54 -9.80
CA SER A 62 10.96 -0.65 -9.08
C SER A 62 10.26 0.65 -8.71
N GLY A 63 10.46 1.10 -7.48
CA GLY A 63 9.85 2.32 -6.97
C GLY A 63 8.51 2.11 -6.27
N ARG A 64 7.91 0.92 -6.41
CA ARG A 64 6.62 0.64 -5.78
C ARG A 64 6.82 0.03 -4.40
N CYS A 65 5.91 0.37 -3.50
CA CYS A 65 5.89 -0.28 -2.19
C CYS A 65 5.12 -1.59 -2.29
N VAL A 66 5.61 -2.59 -1.59
CA VAL A 66 5.01 -3.91 -1.59
C VAL A 66 4.87 -4.41 -0.16
N VAL A 67 3.93 -5.34 0.03
CA VAL A 67 3.86 -6.14 1.25
C VAL A 67 4.59 -7.43 0.95
N ALA A 68 5.49 -7.80 1.84
CA ALA A 68 6.29 -9.02 1.66
C ALA A 68 6.33 -9.81 2.96
N LEU A 69 6.50 -11.11 2.81
CA LEU A 69 6.74 -12.00 3.94
C LEU A 69 8.23 -12.30 3.96
N HIS A 70 8.87 -11.98 5.07
CA HIS A 70 10.31 -12.21 5.21
C HIS A 70 10.59 -12.68 6.62
N GLU A 71 11.19 -13.87 6.72
CA GLU A 71 11.56 -14.45 7.99
C GLU A 71 10.39 -14.52 8.96
N GLY A 72 9.23 -14.89 8.45
CA GLY A 72 8.03 -15.06 9.25
C GLY A 72 7.25 -13.79 9.56
N GLU A 73 7.70 -12.66 9.06
CA GLU A 73 7.04 -11.38 9.34
C GLU A 73 6.53 -10.72 8.08
N LEU A 74 5.37 -10.08 8.18
CA LEU A 74 4.84 -9.26 7.09
C LEU A 74 5.42 -7.86 7.22
N ILE A 75 6.04 -7.39 6.16
CA ILE A 75 6.70 -6.09 6.14
C ILE A 75 6.26 -5.31 4.91
N VAL A 76 6.39 -3.98 4.98
CA VAL A 76 6.17 -3.10 3.85
C VAL A 76 7.55 -2.51 3.48
N ARG A 77 7.90 -2.63 2.22
CA ARG A 77 9.19 -2.12 1.72
C ARG A 77 9.01 -1.61 0.30
N ARG A 78 9.98 -0.88 -0.20
CA ARG A 78 9.95 -0.38 -1.57
C ARG A 78 10.89 -1.23 -2.43
N VAL A 79 10.43 -1.61 -3.61
CA VAL A 79 11.24 -2.35 -4.56
C VAL A 79 12.27 -1.42 -5.18
N GLN A 80 13.51 -1.85 -5.24
CA GLN A 80 14.58 -1.07 -5.83
C GLN A 80 15.45 -1.93 -6.71
N GLY A 81 15.82 -1.40 -7.87
CA GLY A 81 16.72 -2.08 -8.77
C GLY A 81 15.99 -2.89 -9.84
N ARG A 82 16.76 -3.62 -10.60
CA ARG A 82 16.27 -4.45 -11.69
C ARG A 82 16.97 -5.79 -11.63
N PRO A 83 16.30 -6.85 -12.12
CA PRO A 83 16.98 -8.13 -12.19
C PRO A 83 18.29 -8.00 -12.96
N PRO A 84 19.35 -8.65 -12.50
CA PRO A 84 19.38 -9.60 -11.38
C PRO A 84 19.63 -8.96 -10.01
N ARG A 85 19.65 -7.65 -9.90
CA ARG A 85 19.99 -6.97 -8.65
C ARG A 85 18.80 -6.20 -8.11
N VAL A 86 17.93 -6.91 -7.42
CA VAL A 86 16.71 -6.33 -6.85
C VAL A 86 16.79 -6.44 -5.33
N SER A 87 16.36 -5.38 -4.66
CA SER A 87 16.27 -5.37 -3.21
C SER A 87 14.96 -4.75 -2.77
N LEU A 88 14.60 -5.02 -1.53
CA LEU A 88 13.50 -4.34 -0.85
C LEU A 88 14.10 -3.39 0.17
N VAL A 89 13.77 -2.12 0.07
CA VAL A 89 14.39 -1.09 0.90
C VAL A 89 13.39 -0.40 1.80
N ALA A 90 13.84 -0.12 3.01
CA ALA A 90 13.12 0.73 3.93
C ALA A 90 13.44 2.19 3.61
N THR A 91 12.68 3.12 4.20
CA THR A 91 12.86 4.55 3.96
C THR A 91 13.10 5.31 5.26
N ASP A 92 13.60 4.62 6.28
CA ASP A 92 13.91 5.24 7.56
C ASP A 92 15.38 5.67 7.67
N GLY A 93 16.20 5.32 6.69
CA GLY A 93 17.60 5.69 6.66
C GLY A 93 18.50 4.78 7.49
N ILE A 94 17.95 3.78 8.18
CA ILE A 94 18.76 2.92 9.06
C ILE A 94 18.54 1.43 8.83
N THR A 95 17.35 1.02 8.40
CA THR A 95 17.06 -0.40 8.19
C THR A 95 17.76 -0.87 6.91
N PRO A 96 18.56 -1.95 6.98
CA PRO A 96 19.31 -2.39 5.80
C PRO A 96 18.39 -3.00 4.75
N PRO A 97 18.81 -2.96 3.49
CA PRO A 97 18.02 -3.55 2.40
C PRO A 97 18.00 -5.07 2.51
N ILE A 98 16.95 -5.66 1.93
CA ILE A 98 16.83 -7.11 1.80
C ILE A 98 17.05 -7.44 0.34
N TRP A 99 18.11 -8.18 0.06
CA TRP A 99 18.47 -8.52 -1.31
C TRP A 99 17.87 -9.84 -1.72
N PHE A 100 17.40 -9.91 -2.97
CA PHE A 100 17.00 -11.18 -3.55
C PHE A 100 18.24 -11.93 -4.02
N GLY A 101 18.17 -13.26 -3.96
CA GLY A 101 19.27 -14.10 -4.43
C GLY A 101 20.33 -14.38 -3.39
N GLN A 102 20.06 -14.08 -2.14
CA GLN A 102 21.06 -14.27 -1.06
C GLN A 102 20.68 -15.39 -0.11
N GLY A 103 19.71 -16.21 -0.48
CA GLY A 103 19.37 -17.41 0.28
C GLY A 103 18.09 -17.29 1.09
N SER A 104 17.74 -16.10 1.55
CA SER A 104 16.55 -15.90 2.37
C SER A 104 15.65 -14.88 1.68
N ASP A 105 15.21 -15.21 0.48
CA ASP A 105 14.43 -14.29 -0.32
C ASP A 105 13.09 -14.01 0.32
N PRO A 106 12.67 -12.75 0.33
CA PRO A 106 11.32 -12.43 0.78
C PRO A 106 10.31 -12.87 -0.29
N GLU A 107 9.08 -13.10 0.15
CA GLU A 107 7.99 -13.41 -0.76
C GLU A 107 7.12 -12.17 -0.89
N ILE A 108 7.01 -11.62 -2.08
CA ILE A 108 6.17 -10.45 -2.32
C ILE A 108 4.73 -10.91 -2.43
N LEU A 109 3.87 -10.37 -1.58
CA LEU A 109 2.47 -10.75 -1.52
C LEU A 109 1.56 -9.85 -2.35
N GLY A 110 1.94 -8.60 -2.54
CA GLY A 110 1.17 -7.66 -3.33
C GLY A 110 1.76 -6.28 -3.31
N VAL A 111 1.19 -5.41 -4.14
CA VAL A 111 1.67 -4.03 -4.30
C VAL A 111 0.77 -3.10 -3.49
N VAL A 112 1.37 -2.25 -2.69
CA VAL A 112 0.62 -1.28 -1.87
C VAL A 112 0.02 -0.25 -2.81
N THR A 113 -1.28 -0.03 -2.66
CA THR A 113 -2.02 0.93 -3.47
C THR A 113 -2.46 2.14 -2.68
N VAL A 114 -2.71 1.98 -1.38
CA VAL A 114 -3.19 3.06 -0.54
C VAL A 114 -2.62 2.91 0.85
N GLY A 115 -2.24 4.03 1.45
CA GLY A 115 -1.90 4.09 2.87
C GLY A 115 -2.90 5.00 3.57
N VAL A 116 -3.35 4.59 4.75
CA VAL A 116 -4.31 5.36 5.53
C VAL A 116 -3.69 5.67 6.87
N HIS A 117 -3.50 6.95 7.13
CA HIS A 117 -2.99 7.43 8.40
C HIS A 117 -4.14 7.97 9.23
N HIS A 118 -4.26 7.50 10.47
CA HIS A 118 -5.36 7.88 11.33
C HIS A 118 -5.05 9.22 11.99
N LEU A 119 -5.78 10.21 11.61
CA LEU A 119 -5.63 11.52 12.23
C LEU A 119 -6.54 11.59 13.43
N VAL A 120 -6.11 11.25 14.57
CA VAL A 120 -6.98 11.22 15.56
C VAL A 120 -6.97 12.11 16.45
N ASP A 121 -7.77 12.42 16.92
CA ASP A 121 -8.26 12.93 17.86
C ASP A 121 -8.14 12.80 19.02
#